data_408a93bbd9aeb991fda96751519eacfb
#
_entry.id   408a93bbd9aeb991fda96751519eacfb
#
_cell.length_a   1.000
_cell.length_b   1.000
_cell.length_c   1.000
_cell.angle_alpha   90.00
_cell.angle_beta   90.00
_cell.angle_gamma   90.00
#
_symmetry.space_group_name_H-M   'P 1'
#
loop_
_entity.id
_entity.type
_entity.pdbx_description
1 polymer ?
#
loop_
_entity_poly.entity_id
_entity_poly.type
_entity_poly.pdbx_seq_one_letter_code
_entity_poly.pdbx_strand_id
1 'polypeptide(L)'
;MTDSKNKISGLSNEEVTSSSTKNGTNSLEHQEKNHFLMSLLEMVKEPMFLLLVAAASIYYISGDYGDGIFMTVAIFLVAAISLFQEARSRNAIDALKKLSQPKSKVIRNNEVIEIPSEEIVLGDFIQIEEGTFIPADATIIQSNDFSVNEAILTGESLSVFKNEASEIKQVFQGTIVATGMAICEVTAIGNQTSLG
;
A
#
# COMPACT_ATOMS: atom_id res chain seq x y z
N MET A 1 -29.99 -1.41 35.90
CA MET A 1 -30.04 -0.27 34.99
C MET A 1 -29.21 -0.65 33.80
N THR A 2 -29.88 -1.02 32.73
CA THR A 2 -29.30 -1.58 31.50
C THR A 2 -28.56 -0.53 30.76
N ASP A 3 -27.22 -0.64 30.75
CA ASP A 3 -26.33 0.11 29.91
C ASP A 3 -26.61 -0.31 28.46
N SER A 4 -27.39 0.50 27.76
CA SER A 4 -27.57 0.38 26.32
C SER A 4 -26.28 0.92 25.67
N LYS A 5 -25.18 0.17 25.76
CA LYS A 5 -23.99 0.42 24.93
C LYS A 5 -24.46 0.37 23.48
N ASN A 6 -24.47 1.50 22.81
CA ASN A 6 -24.71 1.61 21.38
C ASN A 6 -23.79 0.59 20.67
N LYS A 7 -24.36 -0.54 20.27
CA LYS A 7 -23.62 -1.59 19.58
C LYS A 7 -23.31 -1.05 18.18
N ILE A 8 -22.04 -0.71 17.94
CA ILE A 8 -21.58 -0.23 16.64
C ILE A 8 -21.75 -1.37 15.65
N SER A 9 -22.63 -1.19 14.66
CA SER A 9 -22.94 -2.22 13.67
C SER A 9 -21.89 -2.31 12.54
N GLY A 10 -21.19 -1.21 12.31
CA GLY A 10 -20.29 -1.09 11.16
C GLY A 10 -21.03 -1.07 9.82
N LEU A 11 -20.29 -1.02 8.73
CA LEU A 11 -20.84 -1.03 7.37
C LEU A 11 -21.33 -2.43 6.98
N SER A 12 -22.40 -2.48 6.18
CA SER A 12 -22.82 -3.70 5.48
C SER A 12 -21.93 -3.94 4.24
N ASN A 13 -21.96 -5.16 3.70
CA ASN A 13 -21.21 -5.51 2.50
C ASN A 13 -21.58 -4.63 1.27
N GLU A 14 -22.85 -4.22 1.18
CA GLU A 14 -23.34 -3.35 0.11
C GLU A 14 -22.77 -1.92 0.26
N GLU A 15 -22.75 -1.40 1.49
CA GLU A 15 -22.17 -0.09 1.80
C GLU A 15 -20.66 -0.07 1.58
N VAL A 16 -19.93 -1.14 1.96
CA VAL A 16 -18.51 -1.30 1.69
C VAL A 16 -18.24 -1.25 0.18
N THR A 17 -19.00 -2.00 -0.62
CA THR A 17 -18.85 -2.02 -2.08
C THR A 17 -19.15 -0.65 -2.69
N SER A 18 -20.17 0.03 -2.21
CA SER A 18 -20.54 1.38 -2.65
C SER A 18 -19.45 2.40 -2.29
N SER A 19 -18.94 2.36 -1.05
CA SER A 19 -17.87 3.26 -0.60
C SER A 19 -16.56 3.01 -1.37
N SER A 20 -16.18 1.75 -1.57
CA SER A 20 -15.00 1.36 -2.36
C SER A 20 -15.08 1.84 -3.81
N THR A 21 -16.25 1.73 -4.44
CA THR A 21 -16.45 2.17 -5.83
C THR A 21 -16.40 3.69 -5.96
N LYS A 22 -16.91 4.42 -4.95
CA LYS A 22 -17.00 5.88 -4.97
C LYS A 22 -15.73 6.59 -4.53
N ASN A 23 -15.10 6.10 -3.48
CA ASN A 23 -14.00 6.76 -2.79
C ASN A 23 -12.66 6.01 -2.93
N GLY A 24 -12.67 4.80 -3.49
CA GLY A 24 -11.53 3.90 -3.49
C GLY A 24 -11.34 3.16 -2.18
N THR A 25 -10.16 2.57 -2.01
CA THR A 25 -9.72 1.88 -0.79
C THR A 25 -8.49 2.57 -0.22
N ASN A 26 -8.06 2.17 0.98
CA ASN A 26 -6.91 2.74 1.69
C ASN A 26 -5.57 2.29 1.08
N SER A 27 -5.51 2.14 -0.24
CA SER A 27 -4.26 1.87 -0.93
C SER A 27 -3.62 3.20 -1.33
N LEU A 28 -2.33 3.36 -1.05
CA LEU A 28 -1.53 4.40 -1.66
C LEU A 28 -1.40 4.01 -3.13
N GLU A 29 -2.00 4.75 -4.04
CA GLU A 29 -1.85 4.54 -5.48
C GLU A 29 -0.37 4.64 -5.85
N HIS A 30 0.31 3.51 -5.84
CA HIS A 30 1.45 3.34 -6.69
C HIS A 30 0.89 3.27 -8.11
N GLN A 31 0.95 4.39 -8.85
CA GLN A 31 0.66 4.40 -10.28
C GLN A 31 1.42 3.23 -10.89
N GLU A 32 0.70 2.22 -11.33
CA GLU A 32 1.23 1.18 -12.21
C GLU A 32 1.60 1.84 -13.54
N LYS A 33 2.72 2.58 -13.53
CA LYS A 33 3.38 3.01 -14.79
C LYS A 33 3.65 1.74 -15.56
N ASN A 34 3.34 1.76 -16.86
CA ASN A 34 3.56 0.67 -17.80
C ASN A 34 4.98 0.10 -17.61
N HIS A 35 5.12 -0.83 -16.66
CA HIS A 35 6.41 -1.37 -16.21
C HIS A 35 7.15 -2.06 -17.35
N PHE A 36 6.42 -2.65 -18.31
CA PHE A 36 7.01 -3.29 -19.47
C PHE A 36 7.80 -2.31 -20.34
N LEU A 37 7.24 -1.15 -20.67
CA LEU A 37 7.93 -0.12 -21.44
C LEU A 37 9.12 0.49 -20.68
N MET A 38 9.00 0.59 -19.36
CA MET A 38 10.07 1.12 -18.51
C MET A 38 11.22 0.12 -18.39
N SER A 39 10.94 -1.17 -18.20
CA SER A 39 11.97 -2.24 -18.23
C SER A 39 12.66 -2.32 -19.58
N LEU A 40 11.95 -2.15 -20.68
CA LEU A 40 12.54 -2.13 -22.01
C LEU A 40 13.47 -0.92 -22.22
N LEU A 41 13.08 0.24 -21.71
CA LEU A 41 13.91 1.45 -21.75
C LEU A 41 15.15 1.34 -20.85
N GLU A 42 15.04 0.72 -19.70
CA GLU A 42 16.16 0.47 -18.80
C GLU A 42 17.14 -0.51 -19.41
N MET A 43 16.66 -1.57 -20.05
CA MET A 43 17.51 -2.54 -20.76
C MET A 43 18.29 -1.89 -21.92
N VAL A 44 17.67 -0.98 -22.68
CA VAL A 44 18.36 -0.25 -23.76
C VAL A 44 19.45 0.69 -23.22
N LYS A 45 19.34 1.15 -21.97
CA LYS A 45 20.36 1.99 -21.32
C LYS A 45 21.53 1.17 -20.75
N GLU A 46 21.40 -0.16 -20.68
CA GLU A 46 22.47 -1.02 -20.17
C GLU A 46 23.69 -1.00 -21.07
N PRO A 47 24.90 -0.67 -20.55
CA PRO A 47 26.09 -0.56 -21.37
C PRO A 47 26.43 -1.82 -22.19
N MET A 48 26.18 -3.01 -21.63
CA MET A 48 26.40 -4.27 -22.34
C MET A 48 25.47 -4.43 -23.54
N PHE A 49 24.21 -4.05 -23.40
CA PHE A 49 23.24 -4.12 -24.49
C PHE A 49 23.62 -3.15 -25.63
N LEU A 50 24.05 -1.93 -25.28
CA LEU A 50 24.51 -0.94 -26.27
C LEU A 50 25.75 -1.43 -27.03
N LEU A 51 26.69 -2.09 -26.36
CA LEU A 51 27.87 -2.66 -27.00
C LEU A 51 27.50 -3.80 -27.98
N LEU A 52 26.56 -4.65 -27.64
CA LEU A 52 26.06 -5.72 -28.52
C LEU A 52 25.36 -5.14 -29.76
N VAL A 53 24.56 -4.09 -29.59
CA VAL A 53 23.89 -3.41 -30.71
C VAL A 53 24.91 -2.72 -31.61
N ALA A 54 25.94 -2.07 -31.05
CA ALA A 54 27.01 -1.44 -31.80
C ALA A 54 27.82 -2.50 -32.59
N ALA A 55 28.17 -3.62 -31.98
CA ALA A 55 28.86 -4.72 -32.65
C ALA A 55 28.04 -5.30 -33.82
N ALA A 56 26.78 -5.59 -33.60
CA ALA A 56 25.87 -6.05 -34.65
C ALA A 56 25.79 -5.07 -35.82
N SER A 57 25.73 -3.76 -35.52
CA SER A 57 25.69 -2.71 -36.54
C SER A 57 26.97 -2.68 -37.37
N ILE A 58 28.15 -2.86 -36.76
CA ILE A 58 29.43 -2.93 -37.43
C ILE A 58 29.47 -4.13 -38.40
N TYR A 59 29.01 -5.31 -38.02
CA TYR A 59 28.97 -6.48 -38.88
C TYR A 59 28.07 -6.26 -40.09
N TYR A 60 26.89 -5.66 -39.93
CA TYR A 60 26.01 -5.31 -41.05
C TYR A 60 26.66 -4.29 -42.02
N ILE A 61 27.34 -3.27 -41.48
CA ILE A 61 28.05 -2.26 -42.33
C ILE A 61 29.23 -2.87 -43.08
N SER A 62 29.92 -3.83 -42.47
CA SER A 62 31.04 -4.57 -43.06
C SER A 62 30.62 -5.57 -44.14
N GLY A 63 29.31 -5.81 -44.30
CA GLY A 63 28.79 -6.79 -45.28
C GLY A 63 28.82 -8.24 -44.78
N ASP A 64 29.21 -8.48 -43.55
CA ASP A 64 29.24 -9.79 -42.93
C ASP A 64 27.89 -10.13 -42.29
N TYR A 65 26.94 -10.46 -43.14
CA TYR A 65 25.55 -10.72 -42.72
C TYR A 65 25.39 -11.95 -41.85
N GLY A 66 26.31 -12.96 -41.97
CA GLY A 66 26.25 -14.17 -41.16
C GLY A 66 26.45 -13.85 -39.67
N ASP A 67 27.53 -13.16 -39.35
CA ASP A 67 27.83 -12.74 -37.98
C ASP A 67 26.87 -11.66 -37.47
N GLY A 68 26.41 -10.77 -38.34
CA GLY A 68 25.38 -9.80 -38.03
C GLY A 68 24.05 -10.44 -37.58
N ILE A 69 23.59 -11.48 -38.28
CA ILE A 69 22.40 -12.25 -37.90
C ILE A 69 22.60 -12.99 -36.59
N PHE A 70 23.78 -13.64 -36.43
CA PHE A 70 24.11 -14.34 -35.18
C PHE A 70 24.06 -13.38 -33.98
N MET A 71 24.65 -12.20 -34.09
CA MET A 71 24.60 -11.15 -33.05
C MET A 71 23.17 -10.66 -32.77
N THR A 72 22.38 -10.50 -33.82
CA THR A 72 20.95 -10.11 -33.64
C THR A 72 20.17 -11.16 -32.87
N VAL A 73 20.36 -12.45 -33.18
CA VAL A 73 19.74 -13.54 -32.42
C VAL A 73 20.21 -13.54 -30.97
N ALA A 74 21.50 -13.31 -30.74
CA ALA A 74 22.05 -13.23 -29.39
C ALA A 74 21.42 -12.06 -28.59
N ILE A 75 21.24 -10.88 -29.21
CA ILE A 75 20.56 -9.74 -28.59
C ILE A 75 19.11 -10.10 -28.18
N PHE A 76 18.34 -10.74 -29.06
CA PHE A 76 17.00 -11.17 -28.72
C PHE A 76 16.97 -12.20 -27.56
N LEU A 77 17.92 -13.10 -27.53
CA LEU A 77 18.02 -14.11 -26.49
C LEU A 77 18.36 -13.48 -25.14
N VAL A 78 19.33 -12.55 -25.10
CA VAL A 78 19.68 -11.77 -23.90
C VAL A 78 18.47 -10.96 -23.43
N ALA A 79 17.77 -10.28 -24.34
CA ALA A 79 16.58 -9.52 -24.01
C ALA A 79 15.47 -10.40 -23.39
N ALA A 80 15.22 -11.56 -23.96
CA ALA A 80 14.23 -12.51 -23.45
C ALA A 80 14.59 -13.01 -22.02
N ILE A 81 15.88 -13.32 -21.80
CA ILE A 81 16.36 -13.74 -20.48
C ILE A 81 16.22 -12.62 -19.47
N SER A 82 16.60 -11.37 -19.80
CA SER A 82 16.50 -10.21 -18.93
C SER A 82 15.04 -9.94 -18.53
N LEU A 83 14.11 -9.96 -19.47
CA LEU A 83 12.67 -9.78 -19.19
C LEU A 83 12.13 -10.91 -18.31
N PHE A 84 12.55 -12.14 -18.53
CA PHE A 84 12.14 -13.28 -17.70
C PHE A 84 12.66 -13.15 -16.26
N GLN A 85 13.93 -12.75 -16.08
CA GLN A 85 14.53 -12.52 -14.77
C GLN A 85 13.83 -11.38 -14.02
N GLU A 86 13.54 -10.27 -14.71
CA GLU A 86 12.81 -9.13 -14.14
C GLU A 86 11.42 -9.53 -13.66
N ALA A 87 10.65 -10.25 -14.49
CA ALA A 87 9.32 -10.74 -14.11
C ALA A 87 9.38 -11.68 -12.89
N ARG A 88 10.38 -12.54 -12.81
CA ARG A 88 10.58 -13.46 -11.67
C ARG A 88 10.94 -12.72 -10.40
N SER A 89 11.81 -11.70 -10.48
CA SER A 89 12.22 -10.87 -9.35
C SER A 89 11.02 -10.10 -8.76
N ARG A 90 10.21 -9.50 -9.62
CA ARG A 90 8.98 -8.78 -9.21
C ARG A 90 7.99 -9.69 -8.50
N ASN A 91 7.71 -10.86 -9.06
CA ASN A 91 6.80 -11.81 -8.44
C ASN A 91 7.27 -12.23 -7.03
N ALA A 92 8.58 -12.34 -6.81
CA ALA A 92 9.13 -12.63 -5.49
C ALA A 92 8.93 -11.48 -4.50
N ILE A 93 9.14 -10.23 -4.94
CA ILE A 93 8.90 -9.03 -4.13
C ILE A 93 7.41 -8.89 -3.79
N ASP A 94 6.52 -9.11 -4.76
CA ASP A 94 5.07 -9.04 -4.53
C ASP A 94 4.58 -10.12 -3.58
N ALA A 95 5.15 -11.32 -3.65
CA ALA A 95 4.86 -12.39 -2.69
C ALA A 95 5.29 -12.00 -1.26
N LEU A 96 6.46 -11.37 -1.10
CA LEU A 96 6.93 -10.86 0.20
C LEU A 96 6.06 -9.72 0.71
N LYS A 97 5.66 -8.78 -0.15
CA LYS A 97 4.72 -7.71 0.21
C LYS A 97 3.40 -8.26 0.75
N LYS A 98 2.83 -9.27 0.09
CA LYS A 98 1.57 -9.92 0.55
C LYS A 98 1.72 -10.58 1.92
N LEU A 99 2.88 -11.17 2.22
CA LEU A 99 3.14 -11.77 3.54
C LEU A 99 3.35 -10.72 4.64
N SER A 100 3.84 -9.54 4.28
CA SER A 100 4.11 -8.42 5.20
C SER A 100 2.98 -7.39 5.27
N GLN A 101 1.87 -7.60 4.57
CA GLN A 101 0.76 -6.63 4.57
C GLN A 101 0.20 -6.47 5.98
N PRO A 102 0.19 -5.25 6.53
CA PRO A 102 -0.42 -4.98 7.81
C PRO A 102 -1.92 -5.27 7.71
N LYS A 103 -2.44 -5.91 8.75
CA LYS A 103 -3.87 -6.20 8.87
C LYS A 103 -4.49 -5.27 9.90
N SER A 104 -5.77 -4.99 9.70
CA SER A 104 -6.56 -4.15 10.60
C SER A 104 -7.85 -4.85 10.99
N LYS A 105 -8.25 -4.67 12.24
CA LYS A 105 -9.54 -5.13 12.72
C LYS A 105 -10.60 -4.09 12.36
N VAL A 106 -11.61 -4.50 11.62
CA VAL A 106 -12.76 -3.64 11.26
C VAL A 106 -14.05 -4.25 11.76
N ILE A 107 -15.02 -3.41 12.05
CA ILE A 107 -16.37 -3.82 12.43
C ILE A 107 -17.24 -3.69 11.19
N ARG A 108 -17.73 -4.82 10.66
CA ARG A 108 -18.67 -4.89 9.54
C ARG A 108 -19.76 -5.90 9.86
N ASN A 109 -21.00 -5.62 9.51
CA ASN A 109 -22.14 -6.50 9.79
C ASN A 109 -22.26 -6.95 11.27
N ASN A 110 -21.97 -6.08 12.23
CA ASN A 110 -21.91 -6.36 13.68
C ASN A 110 -20.81 -7.35 14.13
N GLU A 111 -19.86 -7.69 13.28
CA GLU A 111 -18.75 -8.59 13.55
C GLU A 111 -17.41 -7.87 13.41
N VAL A 112 -16.44 -8.21 14.27
CA VAL A 112 -15.06 -7.79 14.14
C VAL A 112 -14.36 -8.77 13.21
N ILE A 113 -13.90 -8.29 12.08
CA ILE A 113 -13.14 -9.08 11.10
C ILE A 113 -11.77 -8.47 10.88
N GLU A 114 -10.80 -9.30 10.52
CA GLU A 114 -9.44 -8.85 10.20
C GLU A 114 -9.27 -8.82 8.69
N ILE A 115 -8.94 -7.64 8.16
CA ILE A 115 -8.73 -7.42 6.71
C ILE A 115 -7.36 -6.81 6.47
N PRO A 116 -6.79 -6.91 5.25
CA PRO A 116 -5.65 -6.08 4.84
C PRO A 116 -5.96 -4.61 5.04
N SER A 117 -5.03 -3.84 5.61
CA SER A 117 -5.24 -2.40 5.86
C SER A 117 -5.51 -1.59 4.60
N GLU A 118 -5.08 -2.10 3.44
CA GLU A 118 -5.34 -1.51 2.12
C GLU A 118 -6.81 -1.65 1.66
N GLU A 119 -7.59 -2.58 2.27
CA GLU A 119 -9.01 -2.82 1.94
C GLU A 119 -9.99 -2.01 2.79
N ILE A 120 -9.47 -1.17 3.68
CA ILE A 120 -10.28 -0.23 4.47
C ILE A 120 -10.92 0.78 3.51
N VAL A 121 -12.19 1.10 3.77
CA VAL A 121 -12.96 2.10 3.01
C VAL A 121 -13.39 3.25 3.90
N LEU A 122 -13.74 4.37 3.29
CA LEU A 122 -14.27 5.53 4.00
C LEU A 122 -15.58 5.17 4.73
N GLY A 123 -15.67 5.51 6.02
CA GLY A 123 -16.82 5.17 6.87
C GLY A 123 -16.70 3.82 7.58
N ASP A 124 -15.64 3.03 7.35
CA ASP A 124 -15.39 1.82 8.15
C ASP A 124 -15.18 2.15 9.62
N PHE A 125 -15.58 1.24 10.50
CA PHE A 125 -15.25 1.30 11.92
C PHE A 125 -14.05 0.41 12.18
N ILE A 126 -12.93 1.00 12.56
CA ILE A 126 -11.69 0.29 12.89
C ILE A 126 -11.57 0.14 14.42
N GLN A 127 -11.13 -1.04 14.84
CA GLN A 127 -10.73 -1.30 16.23
C GLN A 127 -9.21 -1.27 16.31
N ILE A 128 -8.68 -0.30 17.05
CA ILE A 128 -7.23 -0.08 17.24
C ILE A 128 -6.86 -0.35 18.69
N GLU A 129 -5.74 -1.03 18.90
CA GLU A 129 -5.28 -1.52 20.19
C GLU A 129 -3.82 -1.15 20.43
N GLU A 130 -3.38 -1.19 21.67
CA GLU A 130 -2.01 -0.93 22.09
C GLU A 130 -0.97 -1.64 21.21
N GLY A 131 0.06 -0.91 20.78
CA GLY A 131 1.14 -1.40 19.94
C GLY A 131 0.81 -1.49 18.45
N THR A 132 -0.43 -1.18 18.03
CA THR A 132 -0.80 -1.19 16.61
C THR A 132 -0.61 0.18 15.95
N PHE A 133 -0.29 0.16 14.66
CA PHE A 133 -0.33 1.36 13.83
C PHE A 133 -1.76 1.71 13.45
N ILE A 134 -2.07 2.98 13.41
CA ILE A 134 -3.35 3.49 12.93
C ILE A 134 -3.33 3.45 11.39
N PRO A 135 -4.26 2.72 10.75
CA PRO A 135 -4.15 2.42 9.31
C PRO A 135 -4.67 3.54 8.40
N ALA A 136 -5.53 4.42 8.92
CA ALA A 136 -6.16 5.50 8.17
C ALA A 136 -6.52 6.64 9.12
N ASP A 137 -6.79 7.85 8.63
CA ASP A 137 -7.29 8.92 9.47
C ASP A 137 -8.72 8.61 9.91
N ALA A 138 -8.98 8.76 11.20
CA ALA A 138 -10.26 8.38 11.77
C ALA A 138 -10.66 9.26 12.96
N THR A 139 -11.95 9.22 13.31
CA THR A 139 -12.51 9.90 14.47
C THR A 139 -12.90 8.90 15.55
N ILE A 140 -12.49 9.12 16.79
CA ILE A 140 -12.81 8.27 17.93
C ILE A 140 -14.31 8.31 18.21
N ILE A 141 -14.93 7.13 18.24
CA ILE A 141 -16.34 6.94 18.61
C ILE A 141 -16.45 6.38 20.04
N GLN A 142 -15.54 5.50 20.40
CA GLN A 142 -15.47 4.91 21.73
C GLN A 142 -14.02 4.62 22.09
N SER A 143 -13.62 4.87 23.33
CA SER A 143 -12.26 4.61 23.80
C SER A 143 -12.22 4.07 25.20
N ASN A 144 -11.10 3.40 25.56
CA ASN A 144 -10.83 2.92 26.90
C ASN A 144 -9.32 3.09 27.17
N ASP A 145 -8.96 4.00 28.08
CA ASP A 145 -7.58 4.37 28.47
C ASP A 145 -6.65 4.62 27.27
N PHE A 146 -7.18 5.26 26.25
CA PHE A 146 -6.56 5.35 24.95
C PHE A 146 -5.61 6.55 24.84
N SER A 147 -4.36 6.27 24.46
CA SER A 147 -3.39 7.30 24.09
C SER A 147 -2.63 6.94 22.81
N VAL A 148 -2.21 7.96 22.08
CA VAL A 148 -1.53 7.83 20.79
C VAL A 148 -0.19 8.56 20.82
N ASN A 149 0.84 7.93 20.27
CA ASN A 149 2.11 8.59 19.98
C ASN A 149 2.04 9.19 18.57
N GLU A 150 2.03 10.51 18.49
CA GLU A 150 1.94 11.29 17.26
C GLU A 150 3.29 11.87 16.82
N ALA A 151 4.39 11.30 17.30
CA ALA A 151 5.75 11.80 17.02
C ALA A 151 6.05 11.92 15.51
N ILE A 152 5.46 11.06 14.69
CA ILE A 152 5.65 11.09 13.23
C ILE A 152 5.06 12.38 12.62
N LEU A 153 4.04 12.98 13.23
CA LEU A 153 3.38 14.20 12.76
C LEU A 153 3.92 15.45 13.42
N THR A 154 4.10 15.39 14.73
CA THR A 154 4.41 16.57 15.56
C THR A 154 5.89 16.72 15.89
N GLY A 155 6.66 15.62 15.79
CA GLY A 155 8.03 15.53 16.28
C GLY A 155 8.13 15.36 17.80
N GLU A 156 7.02 15.33 18.53
CA GLU A 156 6.97 15.19 19.99
C GLU A 156 6.81 13.72 20.40
N SER A 157 7.70 13.22 21.25
CA SER A 157 7.71 11.81 21.68
C SER A 157 6.66 11.46 22.74
N LEU A 158 5.97 12.45 23.30
CA LEU A 158 4.99 12.23 24.36
C LEU A 158 3.66 11.73 23.76
N SER A 159 3.10 10.70 24.38
CA SER A 159 1.77 10.21 23.99
C SER A 159 0.67 11.15 24.45
N VAL A 160 -0.33 11.34 23.59
CA VAL A 160 -1.48 12.20 23.84
C VAL A 160 -2.68 11.32 24.17
N PHE A 161 -3.30 11.56 25.34
CA PHE A 161 -4.57 10.92 25.69
C PHE A 161 -5.70 11.51 24.87
N LYS A 162 -6.49 10.64 24.26
CA LYS A 162 -7.65 11.00 23.45
C LYS A 162 -8.86 10.15 23.81
N ASN A 163 -10.03 10.76 23.76
CA ASN A 163 -11.29 10.06 23.99
C ASN A 163 -12.42 10.71 23.18
N GLU A 164 -13.59 10.11 23.18
CA GLU A 164 -14.79 10.57 22.48
C GLU A 164 -15.30 11.94 22.99
N ALA A 165 -14.91 12.38 24.18
CA ALA A 165 -15.28 13.68 24.75
C ALA A 165 -14.19 14.76 24.54
N SER A 166 -13.01 14.38 24.01
CA SER A 166 -11.92 15.33 23.73
C SER A 166 -12.31 16.32 22.65
N GLU A 167 -11.76 17.52 22.70
CA GLU A 167 -11.91 18.52 21.61
C GLU A 167 -11.28 17.99 20.31
N ILE A 168 -10.16 17.28 20.43
CA ILE A 168 -9.47 16.64 19.30
C ILE A 168 -9.73 15.12 19.38
N LYS A 169 -10.72 14.65 18.64
CA LYS A 169 -11.10 13.23 18.54
C LYS A 169 -10.41 12.50 17.40
N GLN A 170 -9.61 13.20 16.63
CA GLN A 170 -8.98 12.64 15.43
C GLN A 170 -7.74 11.83 15.80
N VAL A 171 -7.57 10.73 15.08
CA VAL A 171 -6.36 9.92 15.03
C VAL A 171 -5.89 9.85 13.59
N PHE A 172 -4.59 9.74 13.39
CA PHE A 172 -3.97 9.92 12.09
C PHE A 172 -3.21 8.67 11.65
N GLN A 173 -3.27 8.38 10.37
CA GLN A 173 -2.52 7.29 9.75
C GLN A 173 -1.04 7.34 10.13
N GLY A 174 -0.43 6.15 10.35
CA GLY A 174 1.00 6.02 10.64
C GLY A 174 1.39 6.31 12.08
N THR A 175 0.51 6.87 12.91
CA THR A 175 0.73 7.01 14.36
C THR A 175 0.53 5.68 15.08
N ILE A 176 1.06 5.55 16.31
CA ILE A 176 1.06 4.29 17.06
C ILE A 176 0.20 4.46 18.32
N VAL A 177 -0.67 3.48 18.57
CA VAL A 177 -1.41 3.39 19.83
C VAL A 177 -0.42 3.06 20.96
N ALA A 178 -0.29 3.98 21.92
CA ALA A 178 0.65 3.84 23.05
C ALA A 178 0.02 3.05 24.21
N THR A 179 -1.27 3.27 24.49
CA THR A 179 -2.01 2.53 25.53
C THR A 179 -3.48 2.37 25.14
N GLY A 180 -4.13 1.34 25.68
CA GLY A 180 -5.56 1.13 25.63
C GLY A 180 -6.08 0.70 24.27
N MET A 181 -7.36 0.98 24.04
CA MET A 181 -8.06 0.64 22.79
C MET A 181 -9.10 1.70 22.42
N ALA A 182 -9.37 1.83 21.13
CA ALA A 182 -10.45 2.68 20.64
C ALA A 182 -11.15 2.03 19.43
N ILE A 183 -12.43 2.41 19.26
CA ILE A 183 -13.18 2.19 18.02
C ILE A 183 -13.31 3.55 17.35
N CYS A 184 -12.85 3.63 16.10
CA CYS A 184 -12.81 4.87 15.34
C CYS A 184 -13.51 4.70 14.01
N GLU A 185 -14.19 5.73 13.54
CA GLU A 185 -14.78 5.82 12.20
C GLU A 185 -13.78 6.45 11.24
N VAL A 186 -13.49 5.77 10.13
CA VAL A 186 -12.54 6.21 9.11
C VAL A 186 -13.07 7.42 8.36
N THR A 187 -12.31 8.52 8.37
CA THR A 187 -12.67 9.81 7.78
C THR A 187 -11.83 10.19 6.57
N ALA A 188 -10.63 9.60 6.40
CA ALA A 188 -9.82 9.75 5.19
C ALA A 188 -8.96 8.50 4.96
N ILE A 189 -8.70 8.17 3.70
CA ILE A 189 -8.00 6.97 3.25
C ILE A 189 -6.96 7.31 2.17
N GLY A 190 -5.94 6.47 2.03
CA GLY A 190 -4.91 6.58 1.00
C GLY A 190 -4.26 7.96 0.95
N ASN A 191 -4.19 8.56 -0.24
CA ASN A 191 -3.58 9.89 -0.46
C ASN A 191 -4.38 11.07 0.14
N GLN A 192 -5.56 10.83 0.72
CA GLN A 192 -6.36 11.88 1.36
C GLN A 192 -6.09 11.98 2.86
N THR A 193 -5.27 11.10 3.42
CA THR A 193 -4.87 11.14 4.82
C THR A 193 -3.85 12.24 5.09
N SER A 194 -3.65 12.60 6.35
CA SER A 194 -2.71 13.65 6.77
C SER A 194 -1.24 13.37 6.44
N LEU A 195 -0.91 12.10 6.16
CA LEU A 195 0.43 11.65 5.71
C LEU A 195 0.47 11.22 4.24
N GLY A 196 -0.68 11.20 3.56
CA GLY A 196 -0.84 10.77 2.16
C GLY A 196 -0.39 11.80 1.12
#